data_5974d5790f2d799a2075ea99bd143318
#
_entry.id   5974d5790f2d799a2075ea99bd143318
#
_cell.length_a   1.000
_cell.length_b   1.000
_cell.length_c   1.000
_cell.angle_alpha   90.00
_cell.angle_beta   90.00
_cell.angle_gamma   90.00
#
_symmetry.space_group_name_H-M   'P 1'
#
loop_
_entity.id
_entity.type
_entity.pdbx_description
1 polymer ?
#
loop_
_entity_poly.entity_id
_entity_poly.type
_entity_poly.pdbx_seq_one_letter_code
_entity_poly.pdbx_strand_id
1 'polypeptide(L)'
;QAVTNRKIPLIRFFMKDVLKWIPIVWIVGWALDMPFLSRYSEKKIKENPSLRGGDIKNMKKAFTRLATNPGTIFSFVEGTRFTEKKHADQNSPYNKLLLPKAGGIGITLSTMPYISYLLDFTITYNSDSRDFWDFLCGRMSEVKIKVRKIDIPDSLLKKDYSSQPEFRQELKNWLNDIWEEKNKFLNLN
;
A
#
# COMPACT_ATOMS: atom_id res chain seq x y z
N GLN A 1 -6.97 13.52 -2.86
CA GLN A 1 -6.51 14.85 -3.32
C GLN A 1 -7.13 15.99 -2.50
N ALA A 2 -8.39 15.90 -2.08
CA ALA A 2 -9.01 16.94 -1.23
C ALA A 2 -8.21 17.21 0.06
N VAL A 3 -7.81 16.15 0.76
CA VAL A 3 -7.02 16.24 2.01
C VAL A 3 -5.66 16.91 1.81
N THR A 4 -5.07 16.78 0.64
CA THR A 4 -3.75 17.36 0.31
C THR A 4 -3.85 18.68 -0.46
N ASN A 5 -5.08 19.20 -0.60
CA ASN A 5 -5.39 20.45 -1.30
C ASN A 5 -4.76 20.51 -2.71
N ARG A 6 -4.77 19.40 -3.43
CA ARG A 6 -4.19 19.21 -4.77
C ARG A 6 -2.68 19.48 -4.87
N LYS A 7 -1.97 19.51 -3.76
CA LYS A 7 -0.51 19.75 -3.71
C LYS A 7 0.32 18.52 -4.12
N ILE A 8 -0.32 17.37 -4.30
CA ILE A 8 0.35 16.16 -4.79
C ILE A 8 -0.12 15.81 -6.21
N PRO A 9 0.74 15.23 -7.04
CA PRO A 9 0.37 14.73 -8.36
C PRO A 9 -0.77 13.70 -8.32
N LEU A 10 -1.29 13.34 -9.49
CA LEU A 10 -2.38 12.36 -9.62
C LEU A 10 -2.05 11.06 -8.86
N ILE A 11 -2.98 10.66 -7.99
CA ILE A 11 -2.83 9.44 -7.21
C ILE A 11 -3.14 8.24 -8.10
N ARG A 12 -2.21 7.28 -8.15
CA ARG A 12 -2.33 6.03 -8.88
C ARG A 12 -2.42 4.86 -7.91
N PHE A 13 -3.42 4.02 -8.12
CA PHE A 13 -3.64 2.82 -7.33
C PHE A 13 -3.21 1.59 -8.11
N PHE A 14 -2.70 0.59 -7.39
CA PHE A 14 -2.56 -0.75 -7.96
C PHE A 14 -3.90 -1.45 -7.97
N MET A 15 -4.36 -1.81 -9.15
CA MET A 15 -5.60 -2.56 -9.32
C MET A 15 -5.32 -4.05 -9.46
N LYS A 16 -6.23 -4.87 -8.95
CA LYS A 16 -6.17 -6.31 -9.18
C LYS A 16 -6.42 -6.62 -10.65
N ASP A 17 -5.64 -7.52 -11.23
CA ASP A 17 -5.73 -7.91 -12.64
C ASP A 17 -7.14 -8.40 -13.04
N VAL A 18 -7.86 -9.03 -12.10
CA VAL A 18 -9.25 -9.46 -12.31
C VAL A 18 -10.19 -8.29 -12.64
N LEU A 19 -9.89 -7.08 -12.18
CA LEU A 19 -10.74 -5.90 -12.42
C LEU A 19 -10.73 -5.43 -13.88
N LYS A 20 -9.76 -5.85 -14.69
CA LYS A 20 -9.73 -5.53 -16.13
C LYS A 20 -10.89 -6.14 -16.91
N TRP A 21 -11.55 -7.18 -16.36
CA TRP A 21 -12.73 -7.79 -16.96
C TRP A 21 -14.01 -6.97 -16.79
N ILE A 22 -13.98 -5.93 -15.97
CA ILE A 22 -15.09 -5.00 -15.80
C ILE A 22 -14.84 -3.83 -16.77
N PRO A 23 -15.62 -3.67 -17.86
CA PRO A 23 -15.30 -2.71 -18.93
C PRO A 23 -15.09 -1.28 -18.44
N ILE A 24 -15.95 -0.78 -17.56
CA ILE A 24 -15.84 0.59 -17.01
C ILE A 24 -14.55 0.74 -16.18
N VAL A 25 -14.21 -0.24 -15.36
CA VAL A 25 -13.00 -0.23 -14.52
C VAL A 25 -11.75 -0.28 -15.40
N TRP A 26 -11.78 -1.08 -16.46
CA TRP A 26 -10.68 -1.16 -17.42
C TRP A 26 -10.45 0.18 -18.14
N ILE A 27 -11.51 0.82 -18.64
CA ILE A 27 -11.42 2.12 -19.32
C ILE A 27 -10.86 3.20 -18.37
N VAL A 28 -11.40 3.29 -17.14
CA VAL A 28 -10.93 4.25 -16.13
C VAL A 28 -9.49 3.96 -15.73
N GLY A 29 -9.14 2.69 -15.53
CA GLY A 29 -7.77 2.29 -15.18
C GLY A 29 -6.77 2.63 -16.28
N TRP A 30 -7.15 2.41 -17.54
CA TRP A 30 -6.35 2.78 -18.71
C TRP A 30 -6.20 4.30 -18.84
N ALA A 31 -7.30 5.05 -18.75
CA ALA A 31 -7.31 6.51 -18.87
C ALA A 31 -6.51 7.23 -17.78
N LEU A 32 -6.49 6.67 -16.57
CA LEU A 32 -5.74 7.20 -15.42
C LEU A 32 -4.35 6.57 -15.26
N ASP A 33 -3.92 5.75 -16.23
CA ASP A 33 -2.62 5.05 -16.21
C ASP A 33 -2.41 4.25 -14.91
N MET A 34 -3.48 3.58 -14.44
CA MET A 34 -3.45 2.75 -13.24
C MET A 34 -2.95 1.35 -13.58
N PRO A 35 -1.87 0.87 -12.93
CA PRO A 35 -1.32 -0.45 -13.23
C PRO A 35 -2.21 -1.57 -12.68
N PHE A 36 -2.47 -2.56 -13.52
CA PHE A 36 -3.09 -3.82 -13.11
C PHE A 36 -1.99 -4.80 -12.67
N LEU A 37 -2.12 -5.33 -11.47
CA LEU A 37 -1.17 -6.28 -10.90
C LEU A 37 -1.83 -7.64 -10.68
N SER A 38 -1.21 -8.66 -11.26
CA SER A 38 -1.50 -10.04 -10.94
C SER A 38 -0.74 -10.40 -9.67
N ARG A 39 -1.44 -10.73 -8.59
CA ARG A 39 -0.85 -11.28 -7.37
C ARG A 39 -1.26 -12.73 -7.26
N TYR A 40 -0.30 -13.61 -7.27
CA TYR A 40 -0.54 -15.03 -7.02
C TYR A 40 -0.62 -15.29 -5.52
N SER A 41 -1.59 -16.09 -5.09
CA SER A 41 -1.66 -16.53 -3.69
C SER A 41 -0.49 -17.48 -3.39
N GLU A 42 -0.07 -17.54 -2.12
CA GLU A 42 0.98 -18.48 -1.69
C GLU A 42 0.65 -19.93 -2.07
N LYS A 43 -0.65 -20.28 -2.04
CA LYS A 43 -1.14 -21.59 -2.46
C LYS A 43 -0.81 -21.85 -3.94
N LYS A 44 -1.10 -20.90 -4.83
CA LYS A 44 -0.76 -21.02 -6.27
C LYS A 44 0.74 -21.05 -6.52
N ILE A 45 1.54 -20.32 -5.73
CA ILE A 45 3.01 -20.34 -5.83
C ILE A 45 3.56 -21.70 -5.36
N LYS A 46 2.96 -22.31 -4.34
CA LYS A 46 3.34 -23.67 -3.90
C LYS A 46 2.99 -24.72 -4.94
N GLU A 47 1.83 -24.60 -5.59
CA GLU A 47 1.37 -25.51 -6.64
C GLU A 47 2.20 -25.34 -7.94
N ASN A 48 2.66 -24.11 -8.24
CA ASN A 48 3.48 -23.82 -9.41
C ASN A 48 4.62 -22.87 -9.08
N PRO A 49 5.80 -23.39 -8.69
CA PRO A 49 6.96 -22.59 -8.31
C PRO A 49 7.48 -21.64 -9.40
N SER A 50 7.18 -21.89 -10.67
CA SER A 50 7.58 -21.01 -11.80
C SER A 50 6.90 -19.64 -11.73
N LEU A 51 5.79 -19.51 -10.99
CA LEU A 51 5.09 -18.25 -10.74
C LEU A 51 5.83 -17.36 -9.72
N ARG A 52 6.80 -17.94 -9.00
CA ARG A 52 7.60 -17.22 -8.01
C ARG A 52 8.44 -16.14 -8.71
N GLY A 53 8.22 -14.89 -8.32
CA GLY A 53 8.90 -13.76 -8.96
C GLY A 53 8.19 -13.18 -10.19
N GLY A 54 7.19 -13.86 -10.75
CA GLY A 54 6.36 -13.33 -11.83
C GLY A 54 5.63 -12.06 -11.40
N ASP A 55 5.15 -12.03 -10.16
CA ASP A 55 4.53 -10.85 -9.56
C ASP A 55 5.50 -9.66 -9.52
N ILE A 56 6.75 -9.92 -9.12
CA ILE A 56 7.80 -8.89 -9.04
C ILE A 56 8.13 -8.35 -10.43
N LYS A 57 8.26 -9.23 -11.43
CA LYS A 57 8.54 -8.83 -12.82
C LYS A 57 7.40 -7.97 -13.39
N ASN A 58 6.16 -8.38 -13.15
CA ASN A 58 4.98 -7.63 -13.58
C ASN A 58 4.87 -6.28 -12.87
N MET A 59 5.17 -6.24 -11.57
CA MET A 59 5.24 -5.00 -10.82
C MET A 59 6.35 -4.08 -11.34
N LYS A 60 7.57 -4.58 -11.55
CA LYS A 60 8.67 -3.78 -12.12
C LYS A 60 8.28 -3.19 -13.48
N LYS A 61 7.65 -3.97 -14.36
CA LYS A 61 7.17 -3.47 -15.67
C LYS A 61 6.11 -2.38 -15.53
N ALA A 62 5.16 -2.54 -14.61
CA ALA A 62 4.15 -1.53 -14.33
C ALA A 62 4.78 -0.23 -13.77
N PHE A 63 5.73 -0.35 -12.86
CA PHE A 63 6.44 0.78 -12.27
C PHE A 63 7.32 1.52 -13.28
N THR A 64 7.94 0.83 -14.23
CA THR A 64 8.75 1.47 -15.28
C THR A 64 7.92 2.45 -16.10
N ARG A 65 6.66 2.14 -16.37
CA ARG A 65 5.73 3.08 -17.03
C ARG A 65 5.40 4.29 -16.17
N LEU A 66 5.29 4.09 -14.84
CA LEU A 66 5.00 5.17 -13.89
C LEU A 66 6.21 6.07 -13.66
N ALA A 67 7.43 5.55 -13.85
CA ALA A 67 8.67 6.29 -13.64
C ALA A 67 8.86 7.45 -14.64
N THR A 68 8.21 7.39 -15.80
CA THR A 68 8.30 8.43 -16.85
C THR A 68 7.38 9.62 -16.60
N ASN A 69 6.37 9.49 -15.75
CA ASN A 69 5.39 10.53 -15.48
C ASN A 69 5.30 10.87 -13.99
N PRO A 70 5.30 12.14 -13.60
CA PRO A 70 5.08 12.54 -12.22
C PRO A 70 3.78 11.94 -11.68
N GLY A 71 3.86 11.27 -10.54
CA GLY A 71 2.69 10.64 -9.94
C GLY A 71 2.91 10.30 -8.49
N THR A 72 1.80 10.08 -7.79
CA THR A 72 1.78 9.60 -6.41
C THR A 72 1.32 8.16 -6.42
N ILE A 73 2.12 7.26 -5.86
CA ILE A 73 1.72 5.85 -5.71
C ILE A 73 1.03 5.71 -4.36
N PHE A 74 -0.18 5.20 -4.38
CA PHE A 74 -0.93 4.90 -3.18
C PHE A 74 -0.93 3.39 -2.91
N SER A 75 -0.55 3.01 -1.69
CA SER A 75 -0.50 1.61 -1.27
C SER A 75 -1.11 1.41 0.11
N PHE A 76 -1.93 0.39 0.24
CA PHE A 76 -2.34 -0.13 1.54
C PHE A 76 -1.29 -1.12 2.01
N VAL A 77 -0.43 -0.71 2.93
CA VAL A 77 0.75 -1.49 3.35
C VAL A 77 0.37 -2.78 4.07
N GLU A 78 -0.77 -2.83 4.75
CA GLU A 78 -1.31 -4.06 5.33
C GLU A 78 -1.75 -5.08 4.27
N GLY A 79 -2.04 -4.63 3.05
CA GLY A 79 -2.43 -5.46 1.91
C GLY A 79 -3.83 -6.06 1.99
N THR A 80 -4.57 -5.82 3.07
CA THR A 80 -5.95 -6.26 3.28
C THR A 80 -6.66 -5.35 4.28
N ARG A 81 -7.99 -5.44 4.34
CA ARG A 81 -8.78 -4.75 5.37
C ARG A 81 -8.56 -5.42 6.73
N PHE A 82 -8.52 -4.62 7.78
CA PHE A 82 -8.48 -5.09 9.17
C PHE A 82 -9.73 -5.95 9.47
N THR A 83 -9.51 -7.06 10.17
CA THR A 83 -10.52 -7.84 10.87
C THR A 83 -9.88 -8.48 12.09
N GLU A 84 -10.60 -8.66 13.17
CA GLU A 84 -10.11 -9.29 14.40
C GLU A 84 -9.50 -10.68 14.12
N LYS A 85 -10.14 -11.47 13.26
CA LYS A 85 -9.61 -12.78 12.84
C LYS A 85 -8.21 -12.65 12.22
N LYS A 86 -8.02 -11.74 11.27
CA LYS A 86 -6.71 -11.56 10.61
C LYS A 86 -5.67 -10.99 11.56
N HIS A 87 -6.09 -10.15 12.49
CA HIS A 87 -5.23 -9.62 13.53
C HIS A 87 -4.69 -10.75 14.42
N ALA A 88 -5.57 -11.63 14.89
CA ALA A 88 -5.20 -12.81 15.66
C ALA A 88 -4.34 -13.80 14.85
N ASP A 89 -4.72 -14.10 13.58
CA ASP A 89 -3.98 -15.00 12.70
C ASP A 89 -2.53 -14.51 12.42
N GLN A 90 -2.30 -13.19 12.47
CA GLN A 90 -0.97 -12.59 12.26
C GLN A 90 -0.19 -12.38 13.55
N ASN A 91 -0.80 -12.59 14.73
CA ASN A 91 -0.23 -12.23 16.03
C ASN A 91 0.32 -10.78 16.02
N SER A 92 -0.49 -9.84 15.50
CA SER A 92 -0.05 -8.47 15.38
C SER A 92 0.17 -7.84 16.77
N PRO A 93 1.32 -7.19 17.02
CA PRO A 93 1.56 -6.51 18.28
C PRO A 93 0.82 -5.16 18.40
N TYR A 94 0.17 -4.73 17.35
CA TYR A 94 -0.53 -3.45 17.26
C TYR A 94 -2.02 -3.63 17.55
N ASN A 95 -2.65 -2.76 18.32
CA ASN A 95 -4.04 -2.95 18.76
C ASN A 95 -5.07 -2.89 17.62
N LYS A 96 -4.91 -1.95 16.69
CA LYS A 96 -5.89 -1.68 15.61
C LYS A 96 -5.25 -1.74 14.22
N LEU A 97 -4.09 -2.39 14.08
CA LEU A 97 -3.36 -2.49 12.82
C LEU A 97 -2.93 -3.94 12.56
N LEU A 98 -2.89 -4.31 11.29
CA LEU A 98 -2.25 -5.53 10.84
C LEU A 98 -0.74 -5.30 10.64
N LEU A 99 0.03 -6.39 10.49
CA LEU A 99 1.45 -6.29 10.20
C LEU A 99 1.71 -5.63 8.84
N PRO A 100 2.67 -4.69 8.75
CA PRO A 100 3.02 -4.05 7.48
C PRO A 100 3.73 -5.03 6.54
N LYS A 101 3.38 -4.98 5.25
CA LYS A 101 3.98 -5.78 4.20
C LYS A 101 4.95 -4.96 3.37
N ALA A 102 6.22 -5.19 3.54
CA ALA A 102 7.30 -4.43 2.88
C ALA A 102 7.38 -4.60 1.36
N GLY A 103 6.81 -5.68 0.79
CA GLY A 103 7.02 -6.03 -0.62
C GLY A 103 6.64 -4.94 -1.62
N GLY A 104 5.47 -4.32 -1.45
CA GLY A 104 5.00 -3.27 -2.36
C GLY A 104 5.90 -2.03 -2.32
N ILE A 105 6.22 -1.56 -1.12
CA ILE A 105 7.11 -0.40 -0.92
C ILE A 105 8.53 -0.73 -1.41
N GLY A 106 9.06 -1.90 -1.08
CA GLY A 106 10.41 -2.29 -1.49
C GLY A 106 10.58 -2.31 -3.00
N ILE A 107 9.61 -2.85 -3.75
CA ILE A 107 9.66 -2.82 -5.21
C ILE A 107 9.51 -1.40 -5.74
N THR A 108 8.66 -0.57 -5.10
CA THR A 108 8.52 0.84 -5.47
C THR A 108 9.84 1.59 -5.34
N LEU A 109 10.52 1.48 -4.20
CA LEU A 109 11.80 2.14 -3.94
C LEU A 109 12.90 1.63 -4.87
N SER A 110 12.91 0.32 -5.17
CA SER A 110 13.87 -0.27 -6.11
C SER A 110 13.70 0.22 -7.55
N THR A 111 12.46 0.55 -7.94
CA THR A 111 12.13 0.92 -9.32
C THR A 111 12.12 2.45 -9.52
N MET A 112 11.85 3.18 -8.45
CA MET A 112 11.70 4.64 -8.46
C MET A 112 12.64 5.30 -7.43
N PRO A 113 13.95 5.34 -7.69
CA PRO A 113 14.94 5.82 -6.72
C PRO A 113 14.92 7.34 -6.48
N TYR A 114 14.06 8.05 -7.19
CA TYR A 114 13.85 9.51 -7.02
C TYR A 114 12.76 9.85 -5.99
N ILE A 115 12.06 8.84 -5.44
CA ILE A 115 11.11 9.06 -4.35
C ILE A 115 11.91 9.37 -3.08
N SER A 116 11.70 10.57 -2.52
CA SER A 116 12.45 11.05 -1.36
C SER A 116 11.65 11.03 -0.06
N TYR A 117 10.33 10.95 -0.15
CA TYR A 117 9.46 10.93 1.03
C TYR A 117 8.20 10.10 0.80
N LEU A 118 7.61 9.72 1.90
CA LEU A 118 6.34 9.01 1.97
C LEU A 118 5.34 9.87 2.75
N LEU A 119 4.09 9.86 2.32
CA LEU A 119 2.98 10.42 3.08
C LEU A 119 2.24 9.28 3.76
N ASP A 120 2.32 9.24 5.08
CA ASP A 120 1.60 8.27 5.88
C ASP A 120 0.23 8.82 6.30
N PHE A 121 -0.82 8.13 5.87
CA PHE A 121 -2.20 8.46 6.20
C PHE A 121 -2.72 7.53 7.29
N THR A 122 -3.15 8.11 8.40
CA THR A 122 -3.88 7.39 9.45
C THR A 122 -5.32 7.89 9.45
N ILE A 123 -6.26 6.96 9.26
CA ILE A 123 -7.68 7.26 9.15
C ILE A 123 -8.38 6.68 10.38
N THR A 124 -9.11 7.53 11.11
CA THR A 124 -9.97 7.13 12.23
C THR A 124 -11.42 7.52 11.94
N TYR A 125 -12.33 6.68 12.37
CA TYR A 125 -13.76 6.84 12.16
C TYR A 125 -14.44 6.95 13.51
N ASN A 126 -15.39 7.88 13.64
CA ASN A 126 -16.24 8.02 14.80
C ASN A 126 -17.51 7.17 14.66
N SER A 127 -17.34 5.92 14.22
CA SER A 127 -18.43 4.97 14.06
C SER A 127 -17.91 3.56 14.24
N ASP A 128 -18.66 2.72 14.92
CA ASP A 128 -18.35 1.29 15.11
C ASP A 128 -18.57 0.51 13.81
N SER A 129 -19.51 0.94 13.00
CA SER A 129 -19.76 0.35 11.69
C SER A 129 -18.99 1.09 10.61
N ARG A 130 -18.28 0.32 9.77
CA ARG A 130 -17.39 0.79 8.69
C ARG A 130 -17.80 0.22 7.35
N ASP A 131 -19.11 0.01 7.17
CA ASP A 131 -19.67 -0.50 5.94
C ASP A 131 -19.92 0.62 4.93
N PHE A 132 -19.88 0.28 3.64
CA PHE A 132 -20.19 1.19 2.55
C PHE A 132 -21.62 1.74 2.64
N TRP A 133 -22.55 0.92 3.08
CA TRP A 133 -23.94 1.35 3.29
C TRP A 133 -24.10 2.34 4.44
N ASP A 134 -23.34 2.21 5.51
CA ASP A 134 -23.33 3.19 6.61
C ASP A 134 -22.78 4.53 6.17
N PHE A 135 -21.79 4.51 5.28
CA PHE A 135 -21.30 5.74 4.64
C PHE A 135 -22.40 6.39 3.78
N LEU A 136 -23.07 5.63 2.91
CA LEU A 136 -24.14 6.15 2.06
C LEU A 136 -25.35 6.65 2.87
N CYS A 137 -25.65 6.01 3.99
CA CYS A 137 -26.73 6.41 4.91
C CYS A 137 -26.36 7.57 5.83
N GLY A 138 -25.16 8.15 5.72
CA GLY A 138 -24.71 9.25 6.56
C GLY A 138 -24.41 8.87 8.02
N ARG A 139 -24.32 7.58 8.33
CA ARG A 139 -24.02 7.10 9.70
C ARG A 139 -22.55 7.29 10.08
N MET A 140 -21.66 7.46 9.12
CA MET A 140 -20.28 7.90 9.34
C MET A 140 -20.20 9.41 9.30
N SER A 141 -20.50 10.05 10.41
CA SER A 141 -20.61 11.52 10.52
C SER A 141 -19.25 12.22 10.52
N GLU A 142 -18.21 11.55 11.00
CA GLU A 142 -16.88 12.13 11.12
C GLU A 142 -15.80 11.14 10.70
N VAL A 143 -14.88 11.59 9.84
CA VAL A 143 -13.67 10.89 9.47
C VAL A 143 -12.47 11.79 9.75
N LYS A 144 -11.60 11.39 10.67
CA LYS A 144 -10.36 12.11 10.96
C LYS A 144 -9.21 11.50 10.19
N ILE A 145 -8.46 12.32 9.48
CA ILE A 145 -7.29 11.89 8.70
C ILE A 145 -6.06 12.63 9.20
N LYS A 146 -5.11 11.90 9.79
CA LYS A 146 -3.78 12.41 10.10
C LYS A 146 -2.84 12.08 8.97
N VAL A 147 -2.12 13.08 8.47
CA VAL A 147 -1.11 12.93 7.43
C VAL A 147 0.25 13.28 8.01
N ARG A 148 1.23 12.38 7.84
CA ARG A 148 2.62 12.61 8.23
C ARG A 148 3.50 12.52 6.98
N LYS A 149 4.40 13.48 6.82
CA LYS A 149 5.50 13.37 5.86
C LYS A 149 6.66 12.67 6.55
N ILE A 150 7.15 11.60 5.95
CA ILE A 150 8.26 10.81 6.45
C ILE A 150 9.32 10.78 5.34
N ASP A 151 10.49 11.29 5.63
CA ASP A 151 11.60 11.24 4.69
C ASP A 151 12.15 9.81 4.64
N ILE A 152 12.46 9.33 3.45
CA ILE A 152 12.96 7.97 3.24
C ILE A 152 14.47 8.01 3.43
N PRO A 153 15.03 7.18 4.33
CA PRO A 153 16.48 7.10 4.51
C PRO A 153 17.20 6.75 3.21
N ASP A 154 18.34 7.40 2.95
CA ASP A 154 19.16 7.13 1.76
C ASP A 154 19.60 5.65 1.69
N SER A 155 19.77 5.03 2.84
CA SER A 155 20.08 3.60 2.96
C SER A 155 19.03 2.68 2.34
N LEU A 156 17.77 3.15 2.23
CA LEU A 156 16.65 2.42 1.62
C LEU A 156 16.43 2.75 0.14
N LEU A 157 17.22 3.66 -0.42
CA LEU A 157 17.13 4.04 -1.82
C LEU A 157 18.16 3.29 -2.68
N LYS A 158 17.88 3.17 -3.98
CA LYS A 158 18.80 2.60 -4.99
C LYS A 158 19.23 1.14 -4.74
N LYS A 159 18.47 0.39 -3.95
CA LYS A 159 18.73 -1.02 -3.65
C LYS A 159 17.68 -1.93 -4.34
N ASP A 160 18.06 -3.14 -4.71
CA ASP A 160 17.13 -4.10 -5.31
C ASP A 160 16.48 -5.00 -4.25
N TYR A 161 15.20 -4.80 -4.04
CA TYR A 161 14.38 -5.58 -3.09
C TYR A 161 14.38 -7.08 -3.42
N SER A 162 14.55 -7.45 -4.68
CA SER A 162 14.47 -8.85 -5.12
C SER A 162 15.70 -9.65 -4.74
N SER A 163 16.89 -9.04 -4.81
CA SER A 163 18.18 -9.74 -4.68
C SER A 163 18.85 -9.56 -3.31
N GLN A 164 18.47 -8.53 -2.52
CA GLN A 164 19.16 -8.16 -1.29
C GLN A 164 18.33 -8.49 -0.03
N PRO A 165 18.61 -9.58 0.69
CA PRO A 165 17.89 -9.93 1.93
C PRO A 165 18.05 -8.90 3.04
N GLU A 166 19.25 -8.30 3.16
CA GLU A 166 19.55 -7.26 4.16
C GLU A 166 18.68 -6.03 3.97
N PHE A 167 18.53 -5.59 2.73
CA PHE A 167 17.63 -4.48 2.39
C PHE A 167 16.17 -4.80 2.76
N ARG A 168 15.73 -6.04 2.55
CA ARG A 168 14.37 -6.46 2.95
C ARG A 168 14.16 -6.35 4.45
N GLN A 169 15.18 -6.71 5.24
CA GLN A 169 15.09 -6.64 6.69
C GLN A 169 15.15 -5.19 7.18
N GLU A 170 16.04 -4.36 6.63
CA GLU A 170 16.15 -2.95 6.94
C GLU A 170 14.84 -2.20 6.66
N LEU A 171 14.26 -2.43 5.48
CA LEU A 171 12.97 -1.86 5.11
C LEU A 171 11.82 -2.33 6.03
N LYS A 172 11.83 -3.60 6.44
CA LYS A 172 10.83 -4.13 7.36
C LYS A 172 10.94 -3.47 8.73
N ASN A 173 12.15 -3.27 9.24
CA ASN A 173 12.38 -2.60 10.51
C ASN A 173 11.88 -1.16 10.45
N TRP A 174 12.26 -0.41 9.42
CA TRP A 174 11.80 0.97 9.22
C TRP A 174 10.27 1.08 9.13
N LEU A 175 9.60 0.14 8.48
CA LEU A 175 8.13 0.10 8.43
C LEU A 175 7.51 -0.23 9.79
N ASN A 176 8.13 -1.10 10.58
CA ASN A 176 7.67 -1.40 11.92
C ASN A 176 7.76 -0.17 12.83
N ASP A 177 8.83 0.61 12.73
CA ASP A 177 8.97 1.86 13.50
C ASP A 177 7.83 2.85 13.17
N ILE A 178 7.50 2.99 11.88
CA ILE A 178 6.35 3.80 11.44
C ILE A 178 5.03 3.27 12.02
N TRP A 179 4.87 1.93 12.07
CA TRP A 179 3.67 1.28 12.59
C TRP A 179 3.54 1.42 14.11
N GLU A 180 4.64 1.37 14.84
CA GLU A 180 4.66 1.65 16.28
C GLU A 180 4.18 3.06 16.60
N GLU A 181 4.70 4.06 15.88
CA GLU A 181 4.25 5.44 16.05
C GLU A 181 2.77 5.62 15.70
N LYS A 182 2.31 4.95 14.62
CA LYS A 182 0.91 4.95 14.22
C LYS A 182 0.02 4.31 15.30
N ASN A 183 0.47 3.19 15.87
CA ASN A 183 -0.25 2.50 16.94
C ASN A 183 -0.35 3.36 18.20
N LYS A 184 0.74 4.04 18.61
CA LYS A 184 0.69 5.01 19.71
C LYS A 184 -0.36 6.09 19.48
N PHE A 185 -0.42 6.64 18.27
CA PHE A 185 -1.42 7.65 17.92
C PHE A 185 -2.86 7.10 17.98
N LEU A 186 -3.09 5.89 17.48
CA LEU A 186 -4.42 5.26 17.48
C LEU A 186 -4.89 4.85 18.88
N ASN A 187 -3.99 4.67 19.83
CA ASN A 187 -4.33 4.37 21.22
C ASN A 187 -4.69 5.61 22.04
N LEU A 188 -4.30 6.80 21.57
CA LEU A 188 -4.58 8.09 22.23
C LEU A 188 -5.88 8.75 21.74
N ASN A 189 -6.48 8.21 20.66
CA ASN A 189 -7.67 8.75 20.00
C ASN A 189 -8.72 7.65 19.74
#